data_5623933b1731c18f17bdf02b0761f0ce
#
_entry.id   5623933b1731c18f17bdf02b0761f0ce
#
_cell.length_a   1.000
_cell.length_b   1.000
_cell.length_c   1.000
_cell.angle_alpha   90.00
_cell.angle_beta   90.00
_cell.angle_gamma   90.00
#
_symmetry.space_group_name_H-M   'P 1'
#
loop_
_entity.id
_entity.type
_entity.pdbx_description
1 polymer ?
#
loop_
_entity_poly.entity_id
_entity_poly.type
_entity_poly.pdbx_seq_one_letter_code
_entity_poly.pdbx_strand_id
1 'polypeptide(L)'
;MRRRWLVPYLFLAPFLSLFLLFYLVSIVYAVYLSLFVQRGIRPKVFVGLANYVRALHDGPFLHSLGTIARFGVVQIPLMLAIALVLALYLDGLRNARLRTFFSLSAFLPYAMPSVIGGLLWGYLYSKGLSPFNQALAPLGVAVDFLGRSGLLWSLGNIITWTWTGYNMVILYSALRGVPGELYEAARIDGASGLQVVRFIKLPMVAPALALAALFSIIGTLQIFAEPFVLGSLTFVPTDLMPNLYIYTTAFNYGNFNYAAALAVMLALITFVLSTGMLALLNRQRGRL
;
A
#
# COMPACT_ATOMS: atom_id res chain seq x y z
N MET A 1 -7.09 10.21 46.23
CA MET A 1 -7.55 10.45 44.84
C MET A 1 -6.46 10.56 43.74
N ARG A 2 -5.24 11.01 44.05
CA ARG A 2 -4.13 11.21 43.08
C ARG A 2 -3.62 9.93 42.35
N ARG A 3 -3.72 8.74 42.98
CA ARG A 3 -3.19 7.48 42.41
C ARG A 3 -3.97 6.92 41.20
N ARG A 4 -5.24 7.27 41.03
CA ARG A 4 -6.08 6.75 39.90
C ARG A 4 -5.67 7.29 38.52
N TRP A 5 -5.03 8.46 38.48
CA TRP A 5 -4.55 9.06 37.23
C TRP A 5 -3.30 8.40 36.67
N LEU A 6 -2.51 7.73 37.48
CA LEU A 6 -1.28 7.04 37.08
C LEU A 6 -1.55 5.67 36.45
N VAL A 7 -2.69 5.05 36.78
CA VAL A 7 -3.02 3.69 36.34
C VAL A 7 -3.05 3.57 34.80
N PRO A 8 -3.71 4.45 34.03
CA PRO A 8 -3.68 4.36 32.57
C PRO A 8 -2.28 4.50 31.98
N TYR A 9 -1.45 5.37 32.55
CA TYR A 9 -0.07 5.57 32.07
C TYR A 9 0.81 4.37 32.38
N LEU A 10 0.59 3.67 33.49
CA LEU A 10 1.32 2.45 33.86
C LEU A 10 1.01 1.32 32.87
N PHE A 11 -0.26 1.18 32.44
CA PHE A 11 -0.63 0.20 31.42
C PHE A 11 -0.10 0.56 30.01
N LEU A 12 0.01 1.85 29.70
CA LEU A 12 0.57 2.31 28.43
C LEU A 12 2.11 2.32 28.41
N ALA A 13 2.75 2.36 29.58
CA ALA A 13 4.21 2.51 29.70
C ALA A 13 5.01 1.44 28.93
N PRO A 14 4.69 0.13 28.97
CA PRO A 14 5.44 -0.87 28.19
C PRO A 14 5.36 -0.61 26.69
N PHE A 15 4.17 -0.30 26.17
CA PHE A 15 4.00 0.04 24.77
C PHE A 15 4.74 1.33 24.40
N LEU A 16 4.55 2.40 25.18
CA LEU A 16 5.18 3.68 24.91
C LEU A 16 6.70 3.59 24.96
N SER A 17 7.27 2.83 25.92
CA SER A 17 8.73 2.67 26.00
C SER A 17 9.30 1.95 24.78
N LEU A 18 8.65 0.88 24.30
CA LEU A 18 9.05 0.19 23.08
C LEU A 18 8.86 1.07 21.84
N PHE A 19 7.75 1.78 21.74
CA PHE A 19 7.48 2.70 20.65
C PHE A 19 8.53 3.83 20.60
N LEU A 20 8.83 4.47 21.71
CA LEU A 20 9.85 5.52 21.78
C LEU A 20 11.23 4.97 21.39
N LEU A 21 11.62 3.81 21.93
CA LEU A 21 12.92 3.23 21.69
C LEU A 21 13.11 2.77 20.25
N PHE A 22 12.16 2.04 19.70
CA PHE A 22 12.33 1.40 18.38
C PHE A 22 11.85 2.27 17.21
N TYR A 23 10.86 3.12 17.40
CA TYR A 23 10.35 3.97 16.34
C TYR A 23 10.93 5.38 16.39
N LEU A 24 10.75 6.08 17.50
CA LEU A 24 11.15 7.49 17.58
C LEU A 24 12.67 7.65 17.53
N VAL A 25 13.41 6.85 18.30
CA VAL A 25 14.89 6.88 18.27
C VAL A 25 15.40 6.54 16.86
N SER A 26 14.82 5.54 16.18
CA SER A 26 15.22 5.16 14.82
C SER A 26 14.98 6.28 13.80
N ILE A 27 13.84 6.98 13.89
CA ILE A 27 13.54 8.13 13.04
C ILE A 27 14.53 9.27 13.30
N VAL A 28 14.75 9.61 14.57
CA VAL A 28 15.72 10.66 14.96
C VAL A 28 17.13 10.30 14.49
N TYR A 29 17.52 9.04 14.63
CA TYR A 29 18.80 8.55 14.14
C TYR A 29 18.92 8.62 12.62
N ALA A 30 17.86 8.29 11.88
CA ALA A 30 17.86 8.45 10.43
C ALA A 30 18.00 9.92 10.01
N VAL A 31 17.29 10.84 10.69
CA VAL A 31 17.45 12.29 10.48
C VAL A 31 18.88 12.74 10.83
N TYR A 32 19.44 12.26 11.95
CA TYR A 32 20.81 12.54 12.30
C TYR A 32 21.78 12.07 11.20
N LEU A 33 21.69 10.80 10.76
CA LEU A 33 22.55 10.26 9.70
C LEU A 33 22.45 11.06 8.40
N SER A 34 21.27 11.52 8.05
CA SER A 34 21.02 12.26 6.81
C SER A 34 21.77 13.59 6.70
N LEU A 35 22.17 14.16 7.85
CA LEU A 35 22.90 15.43 7.93
C LEU A 35 24.43 15.27 7.78
N PHE A 36 24.90 14.05 7.64
CA PHE A 36 26.32 13.73 7.52
C PHE A 36 26.61 13.03 6.19
N VAL A 37 27.89 13.09 5.79
CA VAL A 37 28.44 12.27 4.69
C VAL A 37 29.64 11.50 5.22
N GLN A 38 29.69 10.22 4.88
CA GLN A 38 30.83 9.37 5.13
C GLN A 38 31.28 8.77 3.79
N ARG A 39 32.57 8.92 3.43
CA ARG A 39 33.13 8.35 2.21
C ARG A 39 34.18 7.32 2.60
N GLY A 40 33.83 6.04 2.48
CA GLY A 40 34.68 4.92 2.85
C GLY A 40 35.09 4.96 4.32
N ILE A 41 36.40 4.86 4.61
CA ILE A 41 36.97 4.80 5.96
C ILE A 41 37.14 6.21 6.59
N ARG A 42 36.85 7.28 5.83
CA ARG A 42 36.99 8.65 6.34
C ARG A 42 35.99 8.95 7.45
N PRO A 43 36.34 9.84 8.41
CA PRO A 43 35.38 10.24 9.44
C PRO A 43 34.16 10.90 8.85
N LYS A 44 33.04 10.78 9.54
CA LYS A 44 31.76 11.43 9.18
C LYS A 44 31.93 12.94 9.22
N VAL A 45 31.52 13.61 8.15
CA VAL A 45 31.57 15.08 8.03
C VAL A 45 30.12 15.59 8.04
N PHE A 46 29.85 16.58 8.87
CA PHE A 46 28.55 17.26 8.89
C PHE A 46 28.41 18.12 7.63
N VAL A 47 27.34 17.92 6.89
CA VAL A 47 27.05 18.61 5.61
C VAL A 47 25.68 19.30 5.61
N GLY A 48 24.98 19.30 6.76
CA GLY A 48 23.66 19.90 6.87
C GLY A 48 22.68 19.32 5.85
N LEU A 49 22.07 20.16 5.04
CA LEU A 49 21.03 19.77 4.07
C LEU A 49 21.58 19.35 2.69
N ALA A 50 22.90 19.22 2.52
CA ALA A 50 23.49 18.92 1.19
C ALA A 50 22.98 17.58 0.60
N ASN A 51 22.72 16.56 1.43
CA ASN A 51 22.15 15.30 0.96
C ASN A 51 20.73 15.48 0.42
N TYR A 52 19.93 16.35 1.00
CA TYR A 52 18.58 16.68 0.54
C TYR A 52 18.60 17.47 -0.77
N VAL A 53 19.49 18.44 -0.88
CA VAL A 53 19.71 19.18 -2.13
C VAL A 53 20.13 18.23 -3.25
N ARG A 54 21.05 17.30 -2.96
CA ARG A 54 21.45 16.24 -3.89
C ARG A 54 20.25 15.38 -4.31
N ALA A 55 19.39 14.96 -3.38
CA ALA A 55 18.25 14.12 -3.65
C ALA A 55 17.22 14.78 -4.59
N LEU A 56 17.06 16.11 -4.51
CA LEU A 56 16.22 16.88 -5.43
C LEU A 56 16.72 16.90 -6.88
N HIS A 57 17.98 16.54 -7.11
CA HIS A 57 18.61 16.46 -8.44
C HIS A 57 19.04 15.02 -8.80
N ASP A 58 18.67 14.03 -7.98
CA ASP A 58 18.98 12.61 -8.19
C ASP A 58 17.99 12.02 -9.21
N GLY A 59 18.43 11.88 -10.47
CA GLY A 59 17.60 11.38 -11.57
C GLY A 59 16.94 10.03 -11.27
N PRO A 60 17.67 8.99 -10.82
CA PRO A 60 17.13 7.72 -10.39
C PRO A 60 16.08 7.81 -9.28
N PHE A 61 16.30 8.62 -8.25
CA PHE A 61 15.31 8.82 -7.18
C PHE A 61 14.04 9.49 -7.70
N LEU A 62 14.18 10.57 -8.47
CA LEU A 62 13.04 11.27 -9.07
C LEU A 62 12.28 10.38 -10.06
N HIS A 63 12.99 9.55 -10.83
CA HIS A 63 12.37 8.56 -11.71
C HIS A 63 11.54 7.55 -10.92
N SER A 64 12.07 7.03 -9.81
CA SER A 64 11.36 6.09 -8.94
C SER A 64 10.10 6.71 -8.33
N LEU A 65 10.16 7.98 -7.88
CA LEU A 65 8.98 8.73 -7.40
C LEU A 65 7.93 8.92 -8.51
N GLY A 66 8.37 9.27 -9.72
CA GLY A 66 7.48 9.38 -10.88
C GLY A 66 6.84 8.04 -11.27
N THR A 67 7.59 6.96 -11.17
CA THR A 67 7.10 5.60 -11.47
C THR A 67 6.04 5.16 -10.45
N ILE A 68 6.30 5.31 -9.14
CA ILE A 68 5.35 4.91 -8.11
C ILE A 68 4.08 5.78 -8.13
N ALA A 69 4.20 7.07 -8.46
CA ALA A 69 3.05 7.96 -8.61
C ALA A 69 2.14 7.51 -9.76
N ARG A 70 2.70 7.27 -10.96
CA ARG A 70 1.96 6.76 -12.13
C ARG A 70 1.35 5.38 -11.85
N PHE A 71 2.12 4.50 -11.22
CA PHE A 71 1.66 3.20 -10.80
C PHE A 71 0.45 3.31 -9.84
N GLY A 72 0.55 4.12 -8.78
CA GLY A 72 -0.50 4.29 -7.79
C GLY A 72 -1.79 4.88 -8.36
N VAL A 73 -1.68 5.84 -9.31
CA VAL A 73 -2.85 6.45 -9.97
C VAL A 73 -3.70 5.42 -10.71
N VAL A 74 -3.09 4.38 -11.27
CA VAL A 74 -3.82 3.31 -11.99
C VAL A 74 -4.20 2.18 -11.04
N GLN A 75 -3.24 1.69 -10.27
CA GLN A 75 -3.39 0.48 -9.45
C GLN A 75 -4.36 0.68 -8.28
N ILE A 76 -4.29 1.81 -7.57
CA ILE A 76 -5.14 2.04 -6.39
C ILE A 76 -6.63 2.10 -6.75
N PRO A 77 -7.07 2.92 -7.75
CA PRO A 77 -8.48 2.91 -8.14
C PRO A 77 -8.97 1.56 -8.63
N LEU A 78 -8.16 0.84 -9.43
CA LEU A 78 -8.51 -0.50 -9.91
C LEU A 78 -8.72 -1.47 -8.75
N MET A 79 -7.77 -1.54 -7.82
CA MET A 79 -7.84 -2.40 -6.65
C MET A 79 -9.05 -2.08 -5.75
N LEU A 80 -9.31 -0.79 -5.50
CA LEU A 80 -10.44 -0.36 -4.68
C LEU A 80 -11.77 -0.62 -5.39
N ALA A 81 -11.84 -0.48 -6.71
CA ALA A 81 -13.02 -0.83 -7.48
C ALA A 81 -13.34 -2.33 -7.36
N ILE A 82 -12.33 -3.20 -7.53
CA ILE A 82 -12.50 -4.65 -7.36
C ILE A 82 -12.92 -4.97 -5.91
N ALA A 83 -12.27 -4.36 -4.91
CA ALA A 83 -12.62 -4.55 -3.50
C ALA A 83 -14.07 -4.12 -3.20
N LEU A 84 -14.52 -3.00 -3.77
CA LEU A 84 -15.88 -2.51 -3.62
C LEU A 84 -16.91 -3.46 -4.26
N VAL A 85 -16.64 -3.93 -5.47
CA VAL A 85 -17.51 -4.92 -6.15
C VAL A 85 -17.63 -6.19 -5.31
N LEU A 86 -16.50 -6.71 -4.80
CA LEU A 86 -16.51 -7.88 -3.93
C LEU A 86 -17.28 -7.63 -2.61
N ALA A 87 -17.10 -6.45 -1.99
CA ALA A 87 -17.83 -6.09 -0.78
C ALA A 87 -19.35 -6.01 -1.01
N LEU A 88 -19.78 -5.39 -2.13
CA LEU A 88 -21.19 -5.33 -2.52
C LEU A 88 -21.75 -6.71 -2.82
N TYR A 89 -20.98 -7.59 -3.46
CA TYR A 89 -21.38 -8.98 -3.70
C TYR A 89 -21.57 -9.73 -2.39
N LEU A 90 -20.63 -9.63 -1.45
CA LEU A 90 -20.74 -10.26 -0.12
C LEU A 90 -21.94 -9.74 0.67
N ASP A 91 -22.23 -8.44 0.58
CA ASP A 91 -23.38 -7.84 1.26
C ASP A 91 -24.73 -8.36 0.71
N GLY A 92 -24.79 -8.68 -0.58
CA GLY A 92 -25.96 -9.29 -1.22
C GLY A 92 -26.18 -10.78 -0.91
N LEU A 93 -25.15 -11.47 -0.39
CA LEU A 93 -25.24 -12.91 -0.12
C LEU A 93 -26.13 -13.21 1.10
N ARG A 94 -27.23 -13.95 0.90
CA ARG A 94 -28.12 -14.43 1.96
C ARG A 94 -27.51 -15.60 2.75
N ASN A 95 -26.76 -16.48 2.07
CA ASN A 95 -26.16 -17.65 2.69
C ASN A 95 -24.87 -17.29 3.47
N ALA A 96 -24.93 -17.42 4.79
CA ALA A 96 -23.82 -17.09 5.68
C ALA A 96 -22.55 -17.93 5.40
N ARG A 97 -22.70 -19.21 5.04
CA ARG A 97 -21.57 -20.10 4.75
C ARG A 97 -20.81 -19.66 3.49
N LEU A 98 -21.55 -19.34 2.42
CA LEU A 98 -20.97 -18.83 1.18
C LEU A 98 -20.29 -17.47 1.41
N ARG A 99 -20.91 -16.60 2.17
CA ARG A 99 -20.36 -15.30 2.53
C ARG A 99 -19.03 -15.44 3.28
N THR A 100 -18.98 -16.31 4.28
CA THR A 100 -17.73 -16.59 5.03
C THR A 100 -16.68 -17.20 4.13
N PHE A 101 -17.04 -18.16 3.29
CA PHE A 101 -16.11 -18.79 2.36
C PHE A 101 -15.48 -17.78 1.40
N PHE A 102 -16.29 -16.96 0.71
CA PHE A 102 -15.76 -15.95 -0.22
C PHE A 102 -14.98 -14.85 0.48
N SER A 103 -15.41 -14.44 1.69
CA SER A 103 -14.67 -13.45 2.48
C SER A 103 -13.29 -13.96 2.88
N LEU A 104 -13.19 -15.18 3.38
CA LEU A 104 -11.91 -15.81 3.75
C LEU A 104 -11.02 -16.04 2.53
N SER A 105 -11.59 -16.56 1.44
CA SER A 105 -10.83 -16.81 0.20
C SER A 105 -10.23 -15.52 -0.38
N ALA A 106 -11.00 -14.42 -0.38
CA ALA A 106 -10.51 -13.13 -0.86
C ALA A 106 -9.50 -12.48 0.09
N PHE A 107 -9.59 -12.75 1.41
CA PHE A 107 -8.67 -12.20 2.41
C PHE A 107 -7.36 -13.00 2.53
N LEU A 108 -7.37 -14.29 2.17
CA LEU A 108 -6.22 -15.20 2.32
C LEU A 108 -4.92 -14.67 1.71
N PRO A 109 -4.91 -14.06 0.51
CA PRO A 109 -3.70 -13.48 -0.06
C PRO A 109 -3.03 -12.44 0.83
N TYR A 110 -3.80 -11.60 1.48
CA TYR A 110 -3.28 -10.59 2.40
C TYR A 110 -2.62 -11.21 3.65
N ALA A 111 -3.13 -12.35 4.11
CA ALA A 111 -2.57 -13.06 5.28
C ALA A 111 -1.21 -13.71 5.00
N MET A 112 -0.82 -13.86 3.73
CA MET A 112 0.48 -14.44 3.36
C MET A 112 1.58 -13.37 3.44
N PRO A 113 2.81 -13.75 3.88
CA PRO A 113 3.96 -12.87 3.76
C PRO A 113 4.17 -12.42 2.30
N SER A 114 4.37 -11.12 2.07
CA SER A 114 4.47 -10.52 0.73
C SER A 114 5.60 -11.13 -0.13
N VAL A 115 6.69 -11.56 0.52
CA VAL A 115 7.80 -12.29 -0.13
C VAL A 115 7.31 -13.58 -0.78
N ILE A 116 6.46 -14.35 -0.08
CA ILE A 116 5.92 -15.62 -0.60
C ILE A 116 4.96 -15.34 -1.76
N GLY A 117 4.08 -14.34 -1.63
CA GLY A 117 3.20 -13.90 -2.71
C GLY A 117 3.98 -13.46 -3.95
N GLY A 118 5.05 -12.67 -3.75
CA GLY A 118 5.93 -12.22 -4.82
C GLY A 118 6.65 -13.36 -5.55
N LEU A 119 7.18 -14.35 -4.80
CA LEU A 119 7.79 -15.56 -5.39
C LEU A 119 6.78 -16.42 -6.14
N LEU A 120 5.62 -16.68 -5.55
CA LEU A 120 4.57 -17.48 -6.18
C LEU A 120 4.19 -16.91 -7.55
N TRP A 121 3.86 -15.62 -7.60
CA TRP A 121 3.53 -14.96 -8.86
C TRP A 121 4.73 -14.84 -9.78
N GLY A 122 5.93 -14.61 -9.25
CA GLY A 122 7.16 -14.61 -10.03
C GLY A 122 7.37 -15.92 -10.78
N TYR A 123 7.16 -17.07 -10.14
CA TYR A 123 7.20 -18.38 -10.81
C TYR A 123 6.07 -18.56 -11.82
N LEU A 124 4.84 -18.14 -11.49
CA LEU A 124 3.70 -18.19 -12.41
C LEU A 124 3.92 -17.33 -13.66
N TYR A 125 4.74 -16.29 -13.57
CA TYR A 125 5.07 -15.39 -14.67
C TYR A 125 6.36 -15.75 -15.40
N SER A 126 7.17 -16.67 -14.87
CA SER A 126 8.48 -16.99 -15.43
C SER A 126 8.36 -17.69 -16.78
N LYS A 127 9.28 -17.37 -17.69
CA LYS A 127 9.35 -18.01 -19.00
C LYS A 127 9.54 -19.54 -18.83
N GLY A 128 8.71 -20.32 -19.45
CA GLY A 128 8.78 -21.81 -19.41
C GLY A 128 7.95 -22.45 -18.28
N LEU A 129 7.63 -21.77 -17.18
CA LEU A 129 6.77 -22.29 -16.11
C LEU A 129 5.37 -21.67 -16.12
N SER A 130 5.17 -20.58 -16.84
CA SER A 130 3.92 -19.81 -16.85
C SER A 130 2.74 -20.62 -17.38
N PRO A 131 1.75 -20.98 -16.55
CA PRO A 131 0.52 -21.62 -17.03
C PRO A 131 -0.29 -20.69 -17.94
N PHE A 132 -0.13 -19.37 -17.78
CA PHE A 132 -0.77 -18.38 -18.64
C PHE A 132 -0.23 -18.45 -20.07
N ASN A 133 1.10 -18.51 -20.23
CA ASN A 133 1.72 -18.66 -21.53
C ASN A 133 1.42 -20.02 -22.15
N GLN A 134 1.35 -21.09 -21.35
CA GLN A 134 0.94 -22.41 -21.83
C GLN A 134 -0.51 -22.38 -22.38
N ALA A 135 -1.42 -21.71 -21.68
CA ALA A 135 -2.81 -21.54 -22.13
C ALA A 135 -2.94 -20.67 -23.38
N LEU A 136 -2.04 -19.70 -23.57
CA LEU A 136 -2.02 -18.78 -24.73
C LEU A 136 -1.23 -19.34 -25.93
N ALA A 137 -0.40 -20.36 -25.72
CA ALA A 137 0.43 -20.97 -26.78
C ALA A 137 -0.37 -21.45 -28.01
N PRO A 138 -1.57 -22.07 -27.87
CA PRO A 138 -2.37 -22.47 -29.03
C PRO A 138 -2.82 -21.28 -29.91
N LEU A 139 -2.85 -20.07 -29.33
CA LEU A 139 -3.20 -18.81 -30.03
C LEU A 139 -1.97 -18.12 -30.64
N GLY A 140 -0.78 -18.72 -30.52
CA GLY A 140 0.48 -18.13 -30.98
C GLY A 140 0.92 -16.90 -30.17
N VAL A 141 0.36 -16.70 -28.97
CA VAL A 141 0.66 -15.54 -28.12
C VAL A 141 1.59 -15.95 -27.00
N ALA A 142 2.70 -15.22 -26.82
CA ALA A 142 3.60 -15.33 -25.69
C ALA A 142 3.76 -13.97 -25.03
N VAL A 143 3.45 -13.90 -23.74
CA VAL A 143 3.54 -12.65 -22.94
C VAL A 143 4.78 -12.68 -22.09
N ASP A 144 5.62 -11.66 -22.20
CA ASP A 144 6.77 -11.48 -21.31
C ASP A 144 6.37 -10.69 -20.05
N PHE A 145 5.74 -11.41 -19.10
CA PHE A 145 5.23 -10.83 -17.86
C PHE A 145 6.31 -10.16 -17.00
N LEU A 146 7.52 -10.72 -16.98
CA LEU A 146 8.64 -10.23 -16.18
C LEU A 146 9.63 -9.40 -16.99
N GLY A 147 9.37 -9.18 -18.27
CA GLY A 147 10.17 -8.30 -19.12
C GLY A 147 9.92 -6.83 -18.80
N ARG A 148 10.73 -5.96 -19.40
CA ARG A 148 10.72 -4.51 -19.12
C ARG A 148 9.34 -3.85 -19.26
N SER A 149 8.54 -4.25 -20.23
CA SER A 149 7.19 -3.72 -20.47
C SER A 149 6.12 -4.36 -19.58
N GLY A 150 6.31 -5.63 -19.17
CA GLY A 150 5.35 -6.40 -18.39
C GLY A 150 5.50 -6.22 -16.87
N LEU A 151 6.70 -5.90 -16.40
CA LEU A 151 7.05 -5.93 -14.98
C LEU A 151 6.13 -5.08 -14.09
N LEU A 152 5.81 -3.85 -14.49
CA LEU A 152 4.91 -2.98 -13.71
C LEU A 152 3.48 -3.51 -13.66
N TRP A 153 2.98 -4.12 -14.74
CA TRP A 153 1.66 -4.76 -14.78
C TRP A 153 1.62 -5.99 -13.90
N SER A 154 2.67 -6.80 -13.92
CA SER A 154 2.82 -7.97 -13.05
C SER A 154 2.88 -7.60 -11.58
N LEU A 155 3.65 -6.56 -11.22
CA LEU A 155 3.64 -5.98 -9.88
C LEU A 155 2.25 -5.46 -9.50
N GLY A 156 1.57 -4.76 -10.41
CA GLY A 156 0.21 -4.28 -10.21
C GLY A 156 -0.78 -5.40 -9.90
N ASN A 157 -0.67 -6.52 -10.62
CA ASN A 157 -1.49 -7.70 -10.33
C ASN A 157 -1.16 -8.31 -8.95
N ILE A 158 0.13 -8.49 -8.63
CA ILE A 158 0.55 -9.05 -7.33
C ILE A 158 -0.01 -8.21 -6.19
N ILE A 159 0.15 -6.89 -6.25
CA ILE A 159 -0.29 -5.97 -5.21
C ILE A 159 -1.83 -5.93 -5.14
N THR A 160 -2.52 -5.89 -6.28
CA THR A 160 -3.97 -5.92 -6.33
C THR A 160 -4.50 -7.22 -5.72
N TRP A 161 -3.95 -8.37 -6.11
CA TRP A 161 -4.33 -9.67 -5.55
C TRP A 161 -4.11 -9.74 -4.04
N THR A 162 -2.98 -9.23 -3.55
CA THR A 162 -2.65 -9.25 -2.12
C THR A 162 -3.57 -8.34 -1.31
N TRP A 163 -3.81 -7.11 -1.76
CA TRP A 163 -4.45 -6.08 -0.94
C TRP A 163 -5.97 -5.92 -1.17
N THR A 164 -6.50 -6.48 -2.25
CA THR A 164 -7.95 -6.38 -2.55
C THR A 164 -8.80 -6.94 -1.42
N GLY A 165 -8.45 -8.11 -0.87
CA GLY A 165 -9.22 -8.74 0.20
C GLY A 165 -9.25 -7.94 1.48
N TYR A 166 -8.13 -7.31 1.86
CA TYR A 166 -8.05 -6.40 3.00
C TYR A 166 -9.00 -5.20 2.82
N ASN A 167 -8.91 -4.53 1.66
CA ASN A 167 -9.78 -3.39 1.36
C ASN A 167 -11.25 -3.81 1.26
N MET A 168 -11.55 -4.98 0.70
CA MET A 168 -12.90 -5.55 0.66
C MET A 168 -13.49 -5.70 2.07
N VAL A 169 -12.72 -6.22 3.04
CA VAL A 169 -13.19 -6.39 4.42
C VAL A 169 -13.52 -5.04 5.06
N ILE A 170 -12.71 -4.01 4.85
CA ILE A 170 -12.99 -2.64 5.34
C ILE A 170 -14.32 -2.15 4.76
N LEU A 171 -14.49 -2.24 3.45
CA LEU A 171 -15.69 -1.76 2.76
C LEU A 171 -16.93 -2.58 3.12
N TYR A 172 -16.80 -3.89 3.23
CA TYR A 172 -17.86 -4.78 3.65
C TYR A 172 -18.32 -4.49 5.09
N SER A 173 -17.38 -4.24 6.01
CA SER A 173 -17.70 -3.87 7.39
C SER A 173 -18.47 -2.54 7.45
N ALA A 174 -18.13 -1.57 6.59
CA ALA A 174 -18.88 -0.33 6.48
C ALA A 174 -20.29 -0.54 5.93
N LEU A 175 -20.48 -1.41 4.92
CA LEU A 175 -21.79 -1.79 4.39
C LEU A 175 -22.68 -2.42 5.46
N ARG A 176 -22.12 -3.25 6.33
CA ARG A 176 -22.83 -3.89 7.45
C ARG A 176 -23.30 -2.90 8.52
N GLY A 177 -22.68 -1.73 8.59
CA GLY A 177 -23.08 -0.63 9.47
C GLY A 177 -24.25 0.21 8.95
N VAL A 178 -24.67 0.02 7.70
CA VAL A 178 -25.81 0.76 7.12
C VAL A 178 -27.13 0.26 7.74
N PRO A 179 -27.99 1.15 8.30
CA PRO A 179 -29.26 0.75 8.88
C PRO A 179 -30.16 0.04 7.87
N GLY A 180 -30.74 -1.10 8.29
CA GLY A 180 -31.64 -1.90 7.44
C GLY A 180 -32.88 -1.14 6.99
N GLU A 181 -33.36 -0.22 7.82
CA GLU A 181 -34.53 0.63 7.57
C GLU A 181 -34.41 1.43 6.26
N LEU A 182 -33.20 1.85 5.89
CA LEU A 182 -32.93 2.55 4.62
C LEU A 182 -33.20 1.63 3.41
N TYR A 183 -32.90 0.35 3.54
CA TYR A 183 -33.16 -0.61 2.48
C TYR A 183 -34.65 -0.97 2.36
N GLU A 184 -35.37 -1.01 3.50
CA GLU A 184 -36.80 -1.27 3.54
C GLU A 184 -37.58 -0.09 2.95
N ALA A 185 -37.24 1.15 3.34
CA ALA A 185 -37.83 2.36 2.77
C ALA A 185 -37.61 2.42 1.25
N ALA A 186 -36.40 2.18 0.77
CA ALA A 186 -36.10 2.16 -0.66
C ALA A 186 -36.91 1.10 -1.43
N ARG A 187 -37.18 -0.07 -0.81
CA ARG A 187 -38.02 -1.10 -1.42
C ARG A 187 -39.47 -0.68 -1.52
N ILE A 188 -39.98 0.00 -0.49
CA ILE A 188 -41.36 0.54 -0.50
C ILE A 188 -41.50 1.58 -1.61
N ASP A 189 -40.48 2.42 -1.80
CA ASP A 189 -40.40 3.41 -2.88
C ASP A 189 -40.17 2.80 -4.28
N GLY A 190 -40.04 1.49 -4.39
CA GLY A 190 -39.87 0.78 -5.66
C GLY A 190 -38.45 0.89 -6.24
N ALA A 191 -37.42 1.24 -5.45
CA ALA A 191 -36.07 1.36 -5.92
C ALA A 191 -35.49 0.01 -6.38
N SER A 192 -34.89 -0.01 -7.56
CA SER A 192 -34.15 -1.16 -8.07
C SER A 192 -32.85 -1.41 -7.28
N GLY A 193 -32.30 -2.63 -7.34
CA GLY A 193 -31.05 -2.96 -6.65
C GLY A 193 -29.89 -2.04 -7.01
N LEU A 194 -29.79 -1.62 -8.29
CA LEU A 194 -28.76 -0.68 -8.74
C LEU A 194 -28.96 0.73 -8.16
N GLN A 195 -30.20 1.17 -8.01
CA GLN A 195 -30.53 2.44 -7.36
C GLN A 195 -30.17 2.40 -5.87
N VAL A 196 -30.45 1.30 -5.17
CA VAL A 196 -30.01 1.10 -3.77
C VAL A 196 -28.49 1.17 -3.67
N VAL A 197 -27.75 0.52 -4.58
CA VAL A 197 -26.27 0.60 -4.60
C VAL A 197 -25.82 2.04 -4.81
N ARG A 198 -26.32 2.71 -5.84
CA ARG A 198 -25.85 4.04 -6.25
C ARG A 198 -26.22 5.15 -5.24
N PHE A 199 -27.44 5.12 -4.69
CA PHE A 199 -27.96 6.23 -3.91
C PHE A 199 -27.93 6.00 -2.40
N ILE A 200 -27.76 4.75 -1.94
CA ILE A 200 -27.67 4.43 -0.51
C ILE A 200 -26.30 3.86 -0.17
N LYS A 201 -25.91 2.71 -0.77
CA LYS A 201 -24.69 2.00 -0.37
C LYS A 201 -23.43 2.82 -0.65
N LEU A 202 -23.23 3.30 -1.88
CA LEU A 202 -22.05 4.05 -2.26
C LEU A 202 -21.83 5.33 -1.43
N PRO A 203 -22.84 6.20 -1.23
CA PRO A 203 -22.67 7.36 -0.36
C PRO A 203 -22.35 6.99 1.09
N MET A 204 -22.99 5.96 1.63
CA MET A 204 -22.75 5.53 3.02
C MET A 204 -21.37 4.92 3.25
N VAL A 205 -20.80 4.24 2.26
CA VAL A 205 -19.42 3.67 2.37
C VAL A 205 -18.33 4.61 1.88
N ALA A 206 -18.67 5.75 1.29
CA ALA A 206 -17.68 6.72 0.79
C ALA A 206 -16.62 7.12 1.83
N PRO A 207 -16.94 7.33 3.13
CA PRO A 207 -15.92 7.62 4.14
C PRO A 207 -14.96 6.44 4.37
N ALA A 208 -15.46 5.20 4.32
CA ALA A 208 -14.62 4.01 4.46
C ALA A 208 -13.76 3.78 3.21
N LEU A 209 -14.32 4.04 2.01
CA LEU A 209 -13.57 3.99 0.76
C LEU A 209 -12.42 5.02 0.76
N ALA A 210 -12.67 6.20 1.28
CA ALA A 210 -11.66 7.24 1.39
C ALA A 210 -10.55 6.87 2.39
N LEU A 211 -10.87 6.20 3.52
CA LEU A 211 -9.87 5.66 4.43
C LEU A 211 -9.08 4.51 3.78
N ALA A 212 -9.75 3.61 3.06
CA ALA A 212 -9.10 2.53 2.32
C ALA A 212 -8.14 3.10 1.25
N ALA A 213 -8.53 4.17 0.56
CA ALA A 213 -7.67 4.87 -0.39
C ALA A 213 -6.44 5.48 0.30
N LEU A 214 -6.61 6.11 1.46
CA LEU A 214 -5.51 6.66 2.24
C LEU A 214 -4.49 5.58 2.62
N PHE A 215 -4.95 4.46 3.19
CA PHE A 215 -4.05 3.34 3.53
C PHE A 215 -3.40 2.72 2.30
N SER A 216 -4.12 2.65 1.18
CA SER A 216 -3.57 2.16 -0.08
C SER A 216 -2.48 3.07 -0.65
N ILE A 217 -2.63 4.39 -0.54
CA ILE A 217 -1.59 5.37 -0.93
C ILE A 217 -0.34 5.17 -0.08
N ILE A 218 -0.50 5.09 1.26
CA ILE A 218 0.62 4.87 2.19
C ILE A 218 1.31 3.54 1.87
N GLY A 219 0.56 2.46 1.71
CA GLY A 219 1.10 1.13 1.39
C GLY A 219 1.81 1.10 0.03
N THR A 220 1.25 1.76 -0.99
CA THR A 220 1.87 1.85 -2.32
C THR A 220 3.23 2.56 -2.25
N LEU A 221 3.34 3.68 -1.52
CA LEU A 221 4.63 4.38 -1.36
C LEU A 221 5.67 3.55 -0.60
N GLN A 222 5.24 2.52 0.13
CA GLN A 222 6.11 1.63 0.91
C GLN A 222 6.44 0.30 0.20
N ILE A 223 6.02 0.10 -1.06
CA ILE A 223 6.31 -1.11 -1.83
C ILE A 223 7.82 -1.33 -1.90
N PHE A 224 8.24 -2.53 -1.47
CA PHE A 224 9.64 -2.95 -1.45
C PHE A 224 9.80 -4.46 -1.69
N ALA A 225 9.07 -5.29 -0.94
CA ALA A 225 9.33 -6.73 -0.86
C ALA A 225 9.08 -7.43 -2.21
N GLU A 226 8.02 -7.09 -2.91
CA GLU A 226 7.64 -7.70 -4.18
C GLU A 226 8.69 -7.44 -5.28
N PRO A 227 9.07 -6.18 -5.61
CA PRO A 227 10.11 -5.95 -6.61
C PRO A 227 11.48 -6.46 -6.18
N PHE A 228 11.80 -6.44 -4.89
CA PHE A 228 13.06 -6.98 -4.36
C PHE A 228 13.16 -8.48 -4.62
N VAL A 229 12.11 -9.22 -4.31
CA VAL A 229 12.06 -10.68 -4.50
C VAL A 229 12.03 -11.07 -5.98
N LEU A 230 11.29 -10.34 -6.82
CA LEU A 230 11.30 -10.55 -8.26
C LEU A 230 12.69 -10.36 -8.87
N GLY A 231 13.55 -9.57 -8.24
CA GLY A 231 14.94 -9.41 -8.63
C GLY A 231 15.78 -10.69 -8.61
N SER A 232 15.32 -11.76 -7.92
CA SER A 232 15.92 -13.09 -7.97
C SER A 232 15.55 -13.89 -9.22
N LEU A 233 14.50 -13.51 -9.92
CA LEU A 233 13.92 -14.23 -11.07
C LEU A 233 14.08 -13.48 -12.39
N THR A 234 14.21 -12.16 -12.33
CA THR A 234 14.36 -11.28 -13.50
C THR A 234 15.16 -10.04 -13.16
N PHE A 235 15.55 -9.30 -14.21
CA PHE A 235 16.17 -7.99 -14.01
C PHE A 235 15.13 -6.96 -13.57
N VAL A 236 15.27 -6.45 -12.35
CA VAL A 236 14.47 -5.36 -11.80
C VAL A 236 15.35 -4.12 -11.69
N PRO A 237 15.02 -3.01 -12.38
CA PRO A 237 15.77 -1.76 -12.24
C PRO A 237 15.78 -1.28 -10.78
N THR A 238 16.92 -0.85 -10.29
CA THR A 238 17.09 -0.41 -8.89
C THR A 238 16.29 0.85 -8.57
N ASP A 239 15.96 1.65 -9.59
CA ASP A 239 15.15 2.87 -9.53
C ASP A 239 13.68 2.63 -9.92
N LEU A 240 13.23 1.36 -9.93
CA LEU A 240 11.84 1.04 -10.24
C LEU A 240 10.88 1.59 -9.17
N MET A 241 11.25 1.43 -7.89
CA MET A 241 10.48 1.88 -6.73
C MET A 241 11.39 2.63 -5.73
N PRO A 242 10.87 3.67 -5.04
CA PRO A 242 11.71 4.49 -4.14
C PRO A 242 12.42 3.68 -3.05
N ASN A 243 11.71 2.77 -2.38
CA ASN A 243 12.31 1.96 -1.32
C ASN A 243 13.37 0.97 -1.84
N LEU A 244 13.22 0.48 -3.07
CA LEU A 244 14.23 -0.37 -3.70
C LEU A 244 15.51 0.44 -3.99
N TYR A 245 15.36 1.68 -4.44
CA TYR A 245 16.49 2.58 -4.67
C TYR A 245 17.18 2.97 -3.35
N ILE A 246 16.41 3.28 -2.31
CA ILE A 246 16.93 3.57 -0.97
C ILE A 246 17.73 2.38 -0.43
N TYR A 247 17.16 1.17 -0.53
CA TYR A 247 17.82 -0.06 -0.12
C TYR A 247 19.15 -0.28 -0.88
N THR A 248 19.12 -0.17 -2.21
CA THR A 248 20.30 -0.33 -3.06
C THR A 248 21.36 0.71 -2.71
N THR A 249 20.97 1.96 -2.46
CA THR A 249 21.87 3.04 -2.05
C THR A 249 22.52 2.73 -0.71
N ALA A 250 21.77 2.20 0.25
CA ALA A 250 22.29 1.85 1.57
C ALA A 250 23.22 0.64 1.52
N PHE A 251 22.73 -0.49 0.98
CA PHE A 251 23.34 -1.79 1.16
C PHE A 251 24.26 -2.20 0.00
N ASN A 252 23.91 -1.87 -1.25
CA ASN A 252 24.76 -2.23 -2.39
C ASN A 252 25.86 -1.19 -2.61
N TYR A 253 25.56 0.11 -2.41
CA TYR A 253 26.55 1.19 -2.57
C TYR A 253 27.20 1.61 -1.26
N GLY A 254 26.78 1.06 -0.10
CA GLY A 254 27.36 1.37 1.21
C GLY A 254 27.12 2.82 1.67
N ASN A 255 26.20 3.55 1.05
CA ASN A 255 25.97 4.98 1.32
C ASN A 255 24.78 5.20 2.26
N PHE A 256 24.90 4.75 3.50
CA PHE A 256 23.86 4.83 4.52
C PHE A 256 23.40 6.26 4.82
N ASN A 257 24.31 7.22 4.79
CA ASN A 257 24.01 8.61 5.08
C ASN A 257 23.07 9.22 4.02
N TYR A 258 23.36 8.97 2.75
CA TYR A 258 22.53 9.45 1.66
C TYR A 258 21.20 8.68 1.59
N ALA A 259 21.23 7.38 1.78
CA ALA A 259 20.02 6.56 1.85
C ALA A 259 19.09 7.03 2.98
N ALA A 260 19.64 7.43 4.15
CA ALA A 260 18.86 8.00 5.23
C ALA A 260 18.17 9.32 4.81
N ALA A 261 18.86 10.19 4.04
CA ALA A 261 18.23 11.41 3.51
C ALA A 261 17.10 11.10 2.53
N LEU A 262 17.27 10.13 1.63
CA LEU A 262 16.22 9.66 0.72
C LEU A 262 15.02 9.10 1.47
N ALA A 263 15.26 8.28 2.51
CA ALA A 263 14.20 7.72 3.36
C ALA A 263 13.41 8.80 4.10
N VAL A 264 14.09 9.80 4.67
CA VAL A 264 13.43 10.95 5.33
C VAL A 264 12.60 11.74 4.32
N MET A 265 13.12 11.99 3.10
CA MET A 265 12.35 12.66 2.04
C MET A 265 11.10 11.87 1.65
N LEU A 266 11.21 10.56 1.46
CA LEU A 266 10.06 9.71 1.15
C LEU A 266 9.03 9.71 2.29
N ALA A 267 9.50 9.68 3.55
CA ALA A 267 8.62 9.78 4.72
C ALA A 267 7.89 11.14 4.77
N LEU A 268 8.58 12.25 4.46
CA LEU A 268 7.96 13.57 4.37
C LEU A 268 6.93 13.65 3.24
N ILE A 269 7.23 13.11 2.07
CA ILE A 269 6.28 13.04 0.95
C ILE A 269 5.03 12.25 1.37
N THR A 270 5.22 11.08 2.00
CA THR A 270 4.12 10.26 2.49
C THR A 270 3.28 10.99 3.54
N PHE A 271 3.93 11.69 4.46
CA PHE A 271 3.26 12.49 5.49
C PHE A 271 2.42 13.61 4.90
N VAL A 272 2.98 14.38 3.96
CA VAL A 272 2.27 15.49 3.29
C VAL A 272 1.07 14.97 2.50
N LEU A 273 1.23 13.90 1.73
CA LEU A 273 0.12 13.29 0.97
C LEU A 273 -0.98 12.77 1.89
N SER A 274 -0.61 12.10 2.97
CA SER A 274 -1.56 11.53 3.94
C SER A 274 -2.33 12.61 4.69
N THR A 275 -1.65 13.64 5.19
CA THR A 275 -2.29 14.75 5.89
C THR A 275 -3.13 15.61 4.96
N GLY A 276 -2.68 15.82 3.73
CA GLY A 276 -3.45 16.52 2.68
C GLY A 276 -4.76 15.79 2.38
N MET A 277 -4.70 14.47 2.21
CA MET A 277 -5.89 13.65 1.97
C MET A 277 -6.85 13.67 3.18
N LEU A 278 -6.33 13.53 4.41
CA LEU A 278 -7.15 13.62 5.63
C LEU A 278 -7.83 15.00 5.74
N ALA A 279 -7.14 16.08 5.42
CA ALA A 279 -7.72 17.42 5.42
C ALA A 279 -8.86 17.55 4.40
N LEU A 280 -8.72 16.98 3.20
CA LEU A 280 -9.78 16.94 2.18
C LEU A 280 -11.00 16.15 2.66
N LEU A 281 -10.80 15.00 3.29
CA LEU A 281 -11.88 14.18 3.85
C LEU A 281 -12.65 14.88 4.96
N ASN A 282 -11.95 15.57 5.85
CA ASN A 282 -12.58 16.31 6.94
C ASN A 282 -13.41 17.51 6.43
N ARG A 283 -12.96 18.19 5.36
CA ARG A 283 -13.73 19.27 4.74
C ARG A 283 -15.04 18.77 4.10
N GLN A 284 -15.05 17.56 3.56
CA GLN A 284 -16.28 16.97 3.00
C GLN A 284 -17.28 16.58 4.08
N ARG A 285 -16.83 16.08 5.25
CA ARG A 285 -17.71 15.75 6.40
C ARG A 285 -18.38 16.98 7.03
N GLY A 286 -17.75 18.13 7.00
CA GLY A 286 -18.33 19.37 7.52
C GLY A 286 -19.36 20.04 6.59
N ARG A 287 -19.63 19.45 5.42
CA ARG A 287 -20.63 19.93 4.44
C ARG A 287 -21.86 19.03 4.34
N LEU A 288 -21.87 17.89 5.02
CA LEU A 288 -23.01 16.97 5.21
C LEU A 288 -23.62 17.17 6.61
#